data_5f9177fcc0c2d71e96e012ae44c8d2fb
#
_entry.id   5f9177fcc0c2d71e96e012ae44c8d2fb
#
_cell.length_a   1.000
_cell.length_b   1.000
_cell.length_c   1.000
_cell.angle_alpha   90.00
_cell.angle_beta   90.00
_cell.angle_gamma   90.00
#
_symmetry.space_group_name_H-M   'P 1'
#
loop_
_entity.id
_entity.type
_entity.pdbx_description
1 polymer ?
#
loop_
_entity_poly.entity_id
_entity_poly.type
_entity_poly.pdbx_seq_one_letter_code
_entity_poly.pdbx_strand_id
1 'polypeptide(L)'
;TTITKSNLDQITSIQELAVALGAVAHHIFLLVPTGRGKYIVDKEINALEYEDTLNWFYDQREKTPLQLKATCAPHYYRILRQNAKRDGKKVTFETHGLDAVTRGCLGGIGFCFISHTGIVPPCGFLDLTCGDVTQQPFQEIWNEAEIFTNLRSFDDLKGKCGICEYRKVCGGCRARAYEATGDYMAEEPLCSYQPAC
;
A
#
# COMPACT_ATOMS: atom_id res chain seq x y z
N THR A 1 -12.28 -6.87 -0.14
CA THR A 1 -13.04 -5.90 -0.97
C THR A 1 -12.09 -4.98 -1.73
N THR A 2 -12.14 -4.96 -3.07
CA THR A 2 -11.42 -3.93 -3.85
C THR A 2 -12.27 -2.67 -3.94
N ILE A 3 -11.74 -1.57 -3.42
CA ILE A 3 -12.44 -0.28 -3.38
C ILE A 3 -12.30 0.42 -4.73
N THR A 4 -13.43 0.83 -5.27
CA THR A 4 -13.58 1.59 -6.50
C THR A 4 -14.75 2.57 -6.37
N LYS A 5 -14.92 3.51 -7.31
CA LYS A 5 -16.10 4.39 -7.36
C LYS A 5 -17.42 3.63 -7.37
N SER A 6 -17.42 2.36 -7.85
CA SER A 6 -18.65 1.58 -7.98
C SER A 6 -19.17 1.02 -6.65
N ASN A 7 -18.36 1.01 -5.59
CA ASN A 7 -18.73 0.46 -4.27
C ASN A 7 -18.24 1.29 -3.09
N LEU A 8 -17.76 2.50 -3.35
CA LEU A 8 -17.23 3.38 -2.30
C LEU A 8 -18.28 3.69 -1.22
N ASP A 9 -19.51 3.93 -1.62
CA ASP A 9 -20.65 4.19 -0.75
C ASP A 9 -21.16 2.95 0.01
N GLN A 10 -20.72 1.75 -0.36
CA GLN A 10 -21.16 0.48 0.19
C GLN A 10 -20.16 -0.16 1.19
N ILE A 11 -19.03 0.48 1.44
CA ILE A 11 -17.96 -0.13 2.26
C ILE A 11 -18.47 -0.53 3.65
N THR A 12 -19.27 0.32 4.28
CA THR A 12 -19.85 0.05 5.59
C THR A 12 -20.78 -1.15 5.56
N SER A 13 -21.71 -1.19 4.61
CA SER A 13 -22.65 -2.32 4.44
C SER A 13 -21.93 -3.64 4.11
N ILE A 14 -20.85 -3.57 3.35
CA ILE A 14 -20.00 -4.75 3.05
C ILE A 14 -19.33 -5.25 4.34
N GLN A 15 -18.84 -4.36 5.18
CA GLN A 15 -18.25 -4.74 6.47
C GLN A 15 -19.30 -5.35 7.42
N GLU A 16 -20.49 -4.76 7.50
CA GLU A 16 -21.62 -5.29 8.29
C GLU A 16 -22.04 -6.68 7.80
N LEU A 17 -22.11 -6.88 6.48
CA LEU A 17 -22.37 -8.18 5.88
C LEU A 17 -21.29 -9.20 6.25
N ALA A 18 -20.01 -8.81 6.23
CA ALA A 18 -18.91 -9.69 6.62
C ALA A 18 -19.05 -10.14 8.08
N VAL A 19 -19.42 -9.21 8.99
CA VAL A 19 -19.72 -9.53 10.39
C VAL A 19 -20.90 -10.50 10.49
N ALA A 20 -22.01 -10.22 9.80
CA ALA A 20 -23.22 -11.05 9.83
C ALA A 20 -22.99 -12.47 9.30
N LEU A 21 -22.06 -12.64 8.36
CA LEU A 21 -21.67 -13.94 7.81
C LEU A 21 -20.59 -14.67 8.65
N GLY A 22 -20.15 -14.09 9.77
CA GLY A 22 -19.16 -14.70 10.66
C GLY A 22 -17.74 -14.66 10.12
N ALA A 23 -17.40 -13.71 9.24
CA ALA A 23 -16.03 -13.51 8.81
C ALA A 23 -15.11 -13.16 9.99
N VAL A 24 -13.85 -13.54 9.93
CA VAL A 24 -12.83 -13.23 10.95
C VAL A 24 -12.04 -11.98 10.62
N ALA A 25 -12.02 -11.56 9.36
CA ALA A 25 -11.28 -10.40 8.90
C ALA A 25 -11.96 -9.71 7.72
N HIS A 26 -11.76 -8.39 7.59
CA HIS A 26 -12.10 -7.62 6.42
C HIS A 26 -10.84 -6.96 5.85
N HIS A 27 -10.41 -7.42 4.68
CA HIS A 27 -9.30 -6.82 3.95
C HIS A 27 -9.82 -5.92 2.84
N ILE A 28 -9.47 -4.64 2.88
CA ILE A 28 -9.72 -3.74 1.76
C ILE A 28 -8.49 -3.66 0.87
N PHE A 29 -8.72 -3.60 -0.43
CA PHE A 29 -7.72 -3.31 -1.45
C PHE A 29 -8.03 -1.99 -2.11
N LEU A 30 -7.06 -1.11 -2.21
CA LEU A 30 -7.16 0.07 -3.05
C LEU A 30 -6.67 -0.30 -4.46
N LEU A 31 -7.49 -0.01 -5.46
CA LEU A 31 -7.20 -0.37 -6.85
C LEU A 31 -5.81 0.12 -7.27
N VAL A 32 -5.03 -0.78 -7.87
CA VAL A 32 -3.80 -0.45 -8.58
C VAL A 32 -4.07 -0.73 -10.06
N PRO A 33 -3.99 0.28 -10.95
CA PRO A 33 -4.38 0.16 -12.35
C PRO A 33 -3.32 -0.57 -13.20
N THR A 34 -3.00 -1.81 -12.84
CA THR A 34 -2.05 -2.68 -13.53
C THR A 34 -2.73 -3.94 -14.06
N GLY A 35 -2.17 -4.59 -15.05
CA GLY A 35 -2.74 -5.77 -15.68
C GLY A 35 -4.18 -5.51 -16.14
N ARG A 36 -5.13 -6.35 -15.73
CA ARG A 36 -6.56 -6.15 -16.04
C ARG A 36 -7.17 -4.94 -15.33
N GLY A 37 -6.55 -4.43 -14.27
CA GLY A 37 -6.98 -3.20 -13.60
C GLY A 37 -6.94 -1.97 -14.52
N LYS A 38 -6.13 -1.98 -15.58
CA LYS A 38 -6.08 -0.92 -16.60
C LYS A 38 -7.42 -0.71 -17.32
N TYR A 39 -8.24 -1.75 -17.44
CA TYR A 39 -9.57 -1.66 -18.08
C TYR A 39 -10.64 -0.98 -17.22
N ILE A 40 -10.34 -0.74 -15.94
CA ILE A 40 -11.25 -0.09 -14.99
C ILE A 40 -10.59 1.10 -14.26
N VAL A 41 -9.57 1.70 -14.87
CA VAL A 41 -8.88 2.87 -14.30
C VAL A 41 -9.82 4.06 -14.08
N ASP A 42 -10.83 4.22 -14.91
CA ASP A 42 -11.90 5.22 -14.77
C ASP A 42 -12.71 5.08 -13.47
N LYS A 43 -12.68 3.88 -12.88
CA LYS A 43 -13.32 3.57 -11.59
C LYS A 43 -12.39 3.73 -10.39
N GLU A 44 -11.15 4.16 -10.59
CA GLU A 44 -10.25 4.48 -9.48
C GLU A 44 -10.79 5.68 -8.69
N ILE A 45 -10.79 5.57 -7.38
CA ILE A 45 -11.18 6.67 -6.49
C ILE A 45 -10.12 7.78 -6.52
N ASN A 46 -10.52 9.01 -6.26
CA ASN A 46 -9.58 10.14 -6.22
C ASN A 46 -8.80 10.19 -4.89
N ALA A 47 -7.82 11.10 -4.81
CA ALA A 47 -6.93 11.21 -3.65
C ALA A 47 -7.65 11.56 -2.34
N LEU A 48 -8.74 12.34 -2.38
CA LEU A 48 -9.52 12.68 -1.20
C LEU A 48 -10.37 11.49 -0.76
N GLU A 49 -11.07 10.85 -1.68
CA GLU A 49 -11.83 9.61 -1.42
C GLU A 49 -10.93 8.49 -0.85
N TYR A 50 -9.69 8.41 -1.34
CA TYR A 50 -8.69 7.48 -0.82
C TYR A 50 -8.33 7.80 0.63
N GLU A 51 -8.06 9.06 0.94
CA GLU A 51 -7.74 9.53 2.29
C GLU A 51 -8.91 9.29 3.25
N ASP A 52 -10.14 9.65 2.83
CA ASP A 52 -11.36 9.49 3.62
C ASP A 52 -11.65 8.00 3.91
N THR A 53 -11.48 7.14 2.89
CA THR A 53 -11.63 5.68 3.05
C THR A 53 -10.68 5.13 4.10
N LEU A 54 -9.42 5.55 4.11
CA LEU A 54 -8.44 5.06 5.07
C LEU A 54 -8.61 5.64 6.48
N ASN A 55 -9.12 6.88 6.60
CA ASN A 55 -9.52 7.44 7.88
C ASN A 55 -10.72 6.68 8.45
N TRP A 56 -11.77 6.44 7.63
CA TRP A 56 -12.89 5.59 8.01
C TRP A 56 -12.40 4.21 8.48
N PHE A 57 -11.48 3.60 7.76
CA PHE A 57 -10.95 2.27 8.08
C PHE A 57 -10.19 2.25 9.41
N TYR A 58 -9.45 3.33 9.72
CA TYR A 58 -8.84 3.51 11.05
C TYR A 58 -9.90 3.54 12.14
N ASP A 59 -10.97 4.32 11.96
CA ASP A 59 -12.03 4.49 12.93
C ASP A 59 -12.85 3.20 13.18
N GLN A 60 -12.82 2.24 12.23
CA GLN A 60 -13.47 0.94 12.40
C GLN A 60 -12.71 -0.02 13.33
N ARG A 61 -11.42 0.21 13.60
CA ARG A 61 -10.59 -0.73 14.37
C ARG A 61 -11.16 -1.09 15.74
N GLU A 62 -11.84 -0.16 16.42
CA GLU A 62 -12.43 -0.37 17.74
C GLU A 62 -13.95 -0.62 17.67
N LYS A 63 -14.55 -0.55 16.48
CA LYS A 63 -15.99 -0.66 16.28
C LYS A 63 -16.44 -2.00 15.71
N THR A 64 -15.52 -2.78 15.16
CA THR A 64 -15.81 -4.08 14.54
C THR A 64 -15.05 -5.20 15.23
N PRO A 65 -15.62 -6.42 15.33
CA PRO A 65 -14.90 -7.60 15.80
C PRO A 65 -13.93 -8.16 14.76
N LEU A 66 -13.95 -7.65 13.51
CA LEU A 66 -13.12 -8.15 12.43
C LEU A 66 -11.68 -7.67 12.55
N GLN A 67 -10.73 -8.52 12.19
CA GLN A 67 -9.37 -8.07 11.92
C GLN A 67 -9.37 -7.25 10.63
N LEU A 68 -8.80 -6.05 10.68
CA LEU A 68 -8.77 -5.13 9.55
C LEU A 68 -7.38 -5.07 8.91
N LYS A 69 -7.33 -5.11 7.57
CA LYS A 69 -6.11 -4.92 6.80
C LYS A 69 -6.36 -4.09 5.54
N ALA A 70 -5.57 -3.03 5.36
CA ALA A 70 -5.54 -2.25 4.13
C ALA A 70 -4.37 -2.71 3.25
N THR A 71 -4.67 -3.16 2.03
CA THR A 71 -3.68 -3.68 1.07
C THR A 71 -3.58 -2.75 -0.13
N CYS A 72 -2.39 -2.59 -0.71
CA CYS A 72 -2.09 -1.59 -1.73
C CYS A 72 -2.43 -0.16 -1.27
N ALA A 73 -2.42 0.06 0.03
CA ALA A 73 -2.82 1.28 0.72
C ALA A 73 -1.72 1.79 1.66
N PRO A 74 -0.52 2.12 1.17
CA PRO A 74 0.60 2.51 2.02
C PRO A 74 0.33 3.77 2.85
N HIS A 75 -0.57 4.66 2.41
CA HIS A 75 -0.99 5.84 3.16
C HIS A 75 -1.60 5.49 4.54
N TYR A 76 -2.18 4.30 4.68
CA TYR A 76 -2.75 3.84 5.95
C TYR A 76 -1.75 3.92 7.10
N TYR A 77 -0.48 3.63 6.86
CA TYR A 77 0.55 3.67 7.90
C TYR A 77 0.91 5.10 8.36
N ARG A 78 0.74 6.10 7.50
CA ARG A 78 0.78 7.52 7.88
C ARG A 78 -0.47 7.88 8.67
N ILE A 79 -1.64 7.59 8.12
CA ILE A 79 -2.95 7.89 8.71
C ILE A 79 -3.08 7.28 10.11
N LEU A 80 -2.65 6.01 10.26
CA LEU A 80 -2.59 5.33 11.55
C LEU A 80 -1.82 6.15 12.60
N ARG A 81 -0.63 6.65 12.23
CA ARG A 81 0.21 7.44 13.15
C ARG A 81 -0.37 8.81 13.45
N GLN A 82 -0.94 9.46 12.45
CA GLN A 82 -1.57 10.77 12.63
C GLN A 82 -2.80 10.67 13.51
N ASN A 83 -3.68 9.71 13.25
CA ASN A 83 -4.90 9.52 14.02
C ASN A 83 -4.61 9.02 15.45
N ALA A 84 -3.67 8.09 15.62
CA ALA A 84 -3.25 7.66 16.95
C ALA A 84 -2.70 8.84 17.78
N LYS A 85 -1.90 9.72 17.17
CA LYS A 85 -1.42 10.95 17.82
C LYS A 85 -2.57 11.89 18.18
N ARG A 86 -3.54 12.10 17.27
CA ARG A 86 -4.76 12.89 17.52
C ARG A 86 -5.54 12.34 18.73
N ASP A 87 -5.66 11.01 18.82
CA ASP A 87 -6.41 10.31 19.85
C ASP A 87 -5.59 10.10 21.14
N GLY A 88 -4.39 10.69 21.26
CA GLY A 88 -3.51 10.54 22.42
C GLY A 88 -2.93 9.15 22.63
N LYS A 89 -2.99 8.29 21.59
CA LYS A 89 -2.54 6.90 21.63
C LYS A 89 -1.11 6.78 21.11
N LYS A 90 -0.34 5.83 21.67
CA LYS A 90 0.98 5.44 21.11
C LYS A 90 0.79 4.26 20.16
N VAL A 91 1.49 4.32 19.02
CA VAL A 91 1.54 3.19 18.08
C VAL A 91 2.66 2.25 18.52
N THR A 92 2.27 1.17 19.19
CA THR A 92 3.18 0.10 19.67
C THR A 92 2.66 -1.25 19.21
N PHE A 93 3.49 -2.29 19.30
CA PHE A 93 3.04 -3.65 18.97
C PHE A 93 1.86 -4.10 19.83
N GLU A 94 1.82 -3.69 21.10
CA GLU A 94 0.71 -4.01 22.02
C GLU A 94 -0.62 -3.38 21.59
N THR A 95 -0.57 -2.13 21.07
CA THR A 95 -1.78 -1.38 20.69
C THR A 95 -2.23 -1.61 19.26
N HIS A 96 -1.29 -1.89 18.33
CA HIS A 96 -1.57 -1.94 16.89
C HIS A 96 -1.01 -3.19 16.19
N GLY A 97 -0.42 -4.13 16.95
CA GLY A 97 0.13 -5.36 16.41
C GLY A 97 1.18 -5.10 15.32
N LEU A 98 1.11 -5.89 14.25
CA LEU A 98 2.05 -5.79 13.12
C LEU A 98 2.02 -4.42 12.44
N ASP A 99 0.92 -3.68 12.46
CA ASP A 99 0.81 -2.35 11.85
C ASP A 99 1.77 -1.32 12.49
N ALA A 100 2.18 -1.54 13.74
CA ALA A 100 3.14 -0.67 14.42
C ALA A 100 4.56 -0.85 13.93
N VAL A 101 4.94 -2.07 13.55
CA VAL A 101 6.32 -2.47 13.24
C VAL A 101 6.58 -2.68 11.74
N THR A 102 5.52 -2.68 10.92
CA THR A 102 5.62 -2.77 9.47
C THR A 102 5.50 -1.40 8.80
N ARG A 103 5.53 -1.38 7.48
CA ARG A 103 5.41 -0.19 6.65
C ARG A 103 4.44 -0.40 5.50
N GLY A 104 4.15 0.68 4.75
CA GLY A 104 3.16 0.67 3.69
C GLY A 104 3.53 -0.17 2.50
N CYS A 105 4.54 0.24 1.74
CA CYS A 105 5.00 -0.53 0.58
C CYS A 105 6.17 -1.43 0.98
N LEU A 106 6.02 -2.74 0.78
CA LEU A 106 7.03 -3.75 1.09
C LEU A 106 7.68 -4.36 -0.17
N GLY A 107 7.22 -4.00 -1.37
CA GLY A 107 7.78 -4.51 -2.62
C GLY A 107 9.28 -4.19 -2.73
N GLY A 108 10.11 -5.22 -2.93
CA GLY A 108 11.56 -5.10 -2.97
C GLY A 108 12.25 -4.86 -1.63
N ILE A 109 11.49 -4.74 -0.53
CA ILE A 109 11.99 -4.45 0.82
C ILE A 109 11.77 -5.63 1.75
N GLY A 110 10.52 -6.09 1.86
CA GLY A 110 10.12 -7.20 2.71
C GLY A 110 9.56 -8.40 1.94
N PHE A 111 9.24 -8.23 0.66
CA PHE A 111 8.86 -9.31 -0.24
C PHE A 111 9.11 -8.95 -1.70
N CYS A 112 9.07 -9.94 -2.58
CA CYS A 112 8.95 -9.80 -4.03
C CYS A 112 7.94 -10.83 -4.56
N PHE A 113 7.67 -10.78 -5.84
CA PHE A 113 6.91 -11.81 -6.54
C PHE A 113 7.86 -12.64 -7.41
N ILE A 114 7.57 -13.92 -7.61
CA ILE A 114 8.24 -14.77 -8.58
C ILE A 114 7.17 -15.34 -9.49
N SER A 115 7.27 -15.06 -10.79
CA SER A 115 6.31 -15.53 -11.78
C SER A 115 6.45 -17.05 -12.02
N HIS A 116 5.46 -17.64 -12.65
CA HIS A 116 5.49 -19.05 -13.07
C HIS A 116 6.59 -19.37 -14.10
N THR A 117 7.18 -18.35 -14.71
CA THR A 117 8.31 -18.46 -15.65
C THR A 117 9.66 -18.17 -15.00
N GLY A 118 9.71 -17.86 -13.69
CA GLY A 118 10.95 -17.56 -12.98
C GLY A 118 11.32 -16.07 -12.91
N ILE A 119 10.59 -15.20 -13.59
CA ILE A 119 10.83 -13.75 -13.54
C ILE A 119 10.49 -13.19 -12.17
N VAL A 120 11.35 -12.30 -11.66
CA VAL A 120 11.23 -11.70 -10.32
C VAL A 120 10.95 -10.20 -10.42
N PRO A 121 9.69 -9.75 -10.33
CA PRO A 121 9.34 -8.36 -10.12
C PRO A 121 9.30 -7.98 -8.63
N PRO A 122 9.34 -6.68 -8.27
CA PRO A 122 9.29 -6.22 -6.88
C PRO A 122 7.98 -6.58 -6.15
N CYS A 123 6.88 -6.63 -6.87
CA CYS A 123 5.57 -7.11 -6.38
C CYS A 123 4.69 -7.55 -7.56
N GLY A 124 3.55 -8.17 -7.28
CA GLY A 124 2.63 -8.62 -8.33
C GLY A 124 1.91 -7.50 -9.10
N PHE A 125 2.12 -6.23 -8.74
CA PHE A 125 1.52 -5.05 -9.38
C PHE A 125 2.55 -4.15 -10.06
N LEU A 126 3.85 -4.31 -9.79
CA LEU A 126 4.92 -3.54 -10.40
C LEU A 126 5.66 -4.46 -11.37
N ASP A 127 5.26 -4.38 -12.63
CA ASP A 127 5.75 -5.24 -13.72
C ASP A 127 7.11 -4.75 -14.24
N LEU A 128 8.13 -4.89 -13.38
CA LEU A 128 9.53 -4.59 -13.68
C LEU A 128 10.38 -5.81 -13.36
N THR A 129 11.16 -6.28 -14.31
CA THR A 129 12.03 -7.45 -14.13
C THR A 129 13.27 -7.08 -13.32
N CYS A 130 13.42 -7.69 -12.13
CA CYS A 130 14.64 -7.59 -11.32
C CYS A 130 15.63 -8.72 -11.61
N GLY A 131 15.17 -9.85 -12.16
CA GLY A 131 15.99 -10.99 -12.53
C GLY A 131 15.14 -12.21 -12.86
N ASP A 132 15.81 -13.35 -13.08
CA ASP A 132 15.20 -14.63 -13.43
C ASP A 132 15.84 -15.73 -12.60
N VAL A 133 15.07 -16.38 -11.70
CA VAL A 133 15.56 -17.44 -10.81
C VAL A 133 15.91 -18.74 -11.55
N THR A 134 15.57 -18.85 -12.84
CA THR A 134 16.02 -19.98 -13.67
C THR A 134 17.43 -19.77 -14.24
N GLN A 135 17.95 -18.51 -14.17
CA GLN A 135 19.24 -18.12 -14.75
C GLN A 135 20.27 -17.75 -13.68
N GLN A 136 19.83 -17.30 -12.49
CA GLN A 136 20.72 -16.84 -11.43
C GLN A 136 20.12 -17.10 -10.04
N PRO A 137 20.95 -17.24 -8.98
CA PRO A 137 20.47 -17.45 -7.62
C PRO A 137 19.58 -16.30 -7.15
N PHE A 138 18.47 -16.64 -6.48
CA PHE A 138 17.56 -15.63 -5.91
C PHE A 138 18.25 -14.63 -4.99
N GLN A 139 19.24 -15.08 -4.21
CA GLN A 139 20.00 -14.23 -3.30
C GLN A 139 20.74 -13.10 -4.02
N GLU A 140 21.29 -13.36 -5.20
CA GLU A 140 21.95 -12.35 -6.04
C GLU A 140 20.92 -11.34 -6.54
N ILE A 141 19.80 -11.83 -7.12
CA ILE A 141 18.71 -10.95 -7.57
C ILE A 141 18.25 -10.05 -6.43
N TRP A 142 17.97 -10.63 -5.25
CA TRP A 142 17.45 -9.90 -4.12
C TRP A 142 18.40 -8.82 -3.59
N ASN A 143 19.69 -9.11 -3.57
CA ASN A 143 20.69 -8.20 -2.99
C ASN A 143 21.21 -7.17 -3.98
N GLU A 144 21.31 -7.51 -5.27
CA GLU A 144 22.10 -6.76 -6.22
C GLU A 144 21.27 -6.09 -7.32
N ALA A 145 20.03 -6.54 -7.59
CA ALA A 145 19.21 -5.93 -8.60
C ALA A 145 18.97 -4.44 -8.29
N GLU A 146 19.29 -3.57 -9.25
CA GLU A 146 19.20 -2.11 -9.14
C GLU A 146 17.81 -1.64 -8.66
N ILE A 147 16.74 -2.24 -9.18
CA ILE A 147 15.37 -1.89 -8.78
C ILE A 147 15.16 -2.16 -7.28
N PHE A 148 15.66 -3.28 -6.76
CA PHE A 148 15.54 -3.58 -5.33
C PHE A 148 16.38 -2.65 -4.47
N THR A 149 17.60 -2.32 -4.88
CA THR A 149 18.45 -1.37 -4.16
C THR A 149 17.82 0.03 -4.13
N ASN A 150 17.28 0.49 -5.26
CA ASN A 150 16.59 1.78 -5.34
C ASN A 150 15.34 1.81 -4.46
N LEU A 151 14.50 0.76 -4.46
CA LEU A 151 13.30 0.69 -3.61
C LEU A 151 13.61 0.70 -2.10
N ARG A 152 14.81 0.34 -1.69
CA ARG A 152 15.30 0.40 -0.30
C ARG A 152 15.87 1.77 0.07
N SER A 153 16.15 2.62 -0.90
CA SER A 153 16.69 3.97 -0.72
C SER A 153 15.53 4.98 -0.64
N PHE A 154 14.99 5.18 0.57
CA PHE A 154 13.84 6.05 0.77
C PHE A 154 14.14 7.53 0.57
N ASP A 155 15.39 7.91 0.68
CA ASP A 155 15.84 9.30 0.53
C ASP A 155 15.93 9.69 -0.97
N ASP A 156 15.92 8.70 -1.88
CA ASP A 156 15.92 8.90 -3.33
C ASP A 156 14.50 8.97 -3.93
N LEU A 157 13.46 8.82 -3.12
CA LEU A 157 12.09 9.03 -3.57
C LEU A 157 11.92 10.48 -4.05
N LYS A 158 11.13 10.68 -5.11
CA LYS A 158 10.92 11.97 -5.77
C LYS A 158 9.63 12.65 -5.31
N GLY A 159 9.50 13.94 -5.64
CA GLY A 159 8.32 14.75 -5.36
C GLY A 159 7.95 14.75 -3.88
N LYS A 160 6.67 14.79 -3.56
CA LYS A 160 6.16 14.80 -2.18
C LYS A 160 6.66 13.62 -1.34
N CYS A 161 6.84 12.45 -1.96
CA CYS A 161 7.33 11.27 -1.24
C CYS A 161 8.75 11.44 -0.73
N GLY A 162 9.63 12.12 -1.49
CA GLY A 162 11.03 12.33 -1.13
C GLY A 162 11.24 13.25 0.07
N ILE A 163 10.41 14.29 0.20
CA ILE A 163 10.49 15.27 1.30
C ILE A 163 9.59 14.90 2.48
N CYS A 164 8.77 13.85 2.36
CA CYS A 164 7.77 13.48 3.35
C CYS A 164 8.42 12.89 4.61
N GLU A 165 8.04 13.40 5.78
CA GLU A 165 8.46 12.89 7.09
C GLU A 165 7.98 11.44 7.34
N TYR A 166 6.94 10.99 6.61
CA TYR A 166 6.43 9.62 6.67
C TYR A 166 7.02 8.68 5.60
N ARG A 167 8.02 9.10 4.80
CA ARG A 167 8.56 8.28 3.69
C ARG A 167 9.04 6.89 4.11
N LYS A 168 9.58 6.77 5.34
CA LYS A 168 10.07 5.48 5.88
C LYS A 168 8.94 4.56 6.34
N VAL A 169 7.76 5.07 6.65
CA VAL A 169 6.62 4.27 7.12
C VAL A 169 5.51 4.11 6.08
N CYS A 170 5.36 5.05 5.17
CA CYS A 170 4.41 5.01 4.06
C CYS A 170 5.10 4.58 2.76
N GLY A 171 5.92 5.43 2.20
CA GLY A 171 6.66 5.23 0.95
C GLY A 171 5.81 5.28 -0.33
N GLY A 172 4.49 5.46 -0.23
CA GLY A 172 3.57 5.42 -1.38
C GLY A 172 3.53 4.05 -2.08
N CYS A 173 2.54 3.82 -2.94
CA CYS A 173 2.49 2.62 -3.77
C CYS A 173 3.38 2.78 -5.00
N ARG A 174 4.50 2.06 -5.05
CA ARG A 174 5.48 2.18 -6.14
C ARG A 174 4.93 1.70 -7.49
N ALA A 175 4.01 0.71 -7.46
CA ALA A 175 3.33 0.27 -8.66
C ALA A 175 2.39 1.35 -9.22
N ARG A 176 1.62 2.05 -8.36
CA ARG A 176 0.74 3.12 -8.79
C ARG A 176 1.53 4.34 -9.28
N ALA A 177 2.64 4.68 -8.61
CA ALA A 177 3.54 5.72 -9.08
C ALA A 177 4.09 5.38 -10.48
N TYR A 178 4.53 4.15 -10.71
CA TYR A 178 5.02 3.69 -11.99
C TYR A 178 3.96 3.73 -13.10
N GLU A 179 2.76 3.23 -12.83
CA GLU A 179 1.66 3.24 -13.82
C GLU A 179 1.26 4.66 -14.23
N ALA A 180 1.33 5.62 -13.30
CA ALA A 180 0.97 7.01 -13.58
C ALA A 180 2.07 7.80 -14.30
N THR A 181 3.35 7.47 -14.08
CA THR A 181 4.47 8.34 -14.48
C THR A 181 5.56 7.64 -15.30
N GLY A 182 5.59 6.31 -15.32
CA GLY A 182 6.71 5.52 -15.83
C GLY A 182 7.93 5.45 -14.90
N ASP A 183 7.85 6.06 -13.71
CA ASP A 183 8.93 6.09 -12.73
C ASP A 183 8.44 5.57 -11.36
N TYR A 184 8.95 4.42 -10.94
CA TYR A 184 8.57 3.82 -9.66
C TYR A 184 9.11 4.59 -8.44
N MET A 185 10.03 5.53 -8.62
CA MET A 185 10.53 6.41 -7.58
C MET A 185 9.75 7.73 -7.49
N ALA A 186 8.86 8.03 -8.44
CA ALA A 186 8.03 9.23 -8.45
C ALA A 186 7.09 9.30 -7.23
N GLU A 187 6.48 10.45 -7.01
CA GLU A 187 5.48 10.60 -5.97
C GLU A 187 4.23 9.75 -6.24
N GLU A 188 3.57 9.34 -5.18
CA GLU A 188 2.32 8.59 -5.26
C GLU A 188 1.17 9.51 -5.71
N PRO A 189 0.48 9.22 -6.84
CA PRO A 189 -0.52 10.12 -7.42
C PRO A 189 -1.77 10.30 -6.56
N LEU A 190 -2.16 9.30 -5.76
CA LEU A 190 -3.35 9.37 -4.90
C LEU A 190 -3.06 9.91 -3.49
N CYS A 191 -1.92 10.57 -3.28
CA CYS A 191 -1.60 11.17 -2.00
C CYS A 191 -2.15 12.61 -1.91
N SER A 192 -3.14 12.84 -1.05
CA SER A 192 -3.66 14.19 -0.74
C SER A 192 -2.81 14.92 0.31
N TYR A 193 -1.99 14.20 1.07
CA TYR A 193 -1.17 14.78 2.13
C TYR A 193 -0.10 15.72 1.58
N GLN A 194 0.06 16.85 2.28
CA GLN A 194 1.14 17.81 2.02
C GLN A 194 2.15 17.69 3.17
N PRO A 195 3.40 17.27 2.87
CA PRO A 195 4.47 17.20 3.87
C PRO A 195 4.71 18.56 4.52
N ALA A 196 5.08 18.56 5.81
CA ALA A 196 5.55 19.76 6.47
C ALA A 196 6.93 20.17 5.88
N CYS A 197 7.07 21.45 5.53
CA CYS A 197 8.33 22.03 5.06
C CYS A 197 9.31 22.20 6.22
#